data_baa20f323c26027f9a0a6503d9389c99
#
_entry.id   baa20f323c26027f9a0a6503d9389c99
#
_cell.length_a   1.000
_cell.length_b   1.000
_cell.length_c   1.000
_cell.angle_alpha   90.00
_cell.angle_beta   90.00
_cell.angle_gamma   90.00
#
_symmetry.space_group_name_H-M   'P 1'
#
loop_
_entity.id
_entity.type
_entity.pdbx_description
1 polymer ?
#
loop_
_entity_poly.entity_id
_entity_poly.type
_entity_poly.pdbx_seq_one_letter_code
_entity_poly.pdbx_strand_id
1 'polypeptide(L)'
;MTTYLTSINNRAEVIEKTLIDLGYQLSDRGKYWQCNAIYRDGDNRTALQIWKDTGIWKDFVANTTYQPFKRLLELSCKDDSKIDEILHSIKNNNDPCIESIRTPKMESDQFFDHEEVKTLLPHYDFYNKKAISSQTLELYRSGFSMSGKMNGRFVFPIFDENKKVIGISGRHLLWKPNSSAPKWKHIGRKGNWIYPINIQGEQDNIFKKTIEEKRKIILVEGIGDSLALSQQGYYNHLVIFGLEISSKQLSYLMSLSVDEIIISTNNDADKTDNRGLQAAIKIFLKLIKYIDIDKVKIMLPICKDFGEMLEKDISMERWENKKRNRITQVEYILDHVYNNDKDKKAISILKDYLESLNL
;
A
#
# COMPACT_ATOMS: atom_id res chain seq x y z
N MET A 1 -20.89 29.34 4.23
CA MET A 1 -21.36 27.98 4.59
C MET A 1 -22.55 27.52 3.75
N THR A 2 -23.50 28.37 3.40
CA THR A 2 -24.76 28.04 2.68
C THR A 2 -24.51 27.60 1.22
N THR A 3 -23.55 28.18 0.52
CA THR A 3 -23.26 27.90 -0.89
C THR A 3 -22.61 26.53 -1.13
N TYR A 4 -21.88 26.01 -0.13
CA TYR A 4 -21.20 24.69 -0.23
C TYR A 4 -22.19 23.54 -0.06
N LEU A 5 -23.17 23.72 0.82
CA LEU A 5 -24.23 22.71 1.06
C LEU A 5 -25.19 22.59 -0.13
N THR A 6 -25.48 23.70 -0.85
CA THR A 6 -26.33 23.68 -2.05
C THR A 6 -25.67 22.99 -3.24
N SER A 7 -24.35 23.08 -3.41
CA SER A 7 -23.62 22.40 -4.50
C SER A 7 -23.51 20.89 -4.27
N ILE A 8 -23.36 20.45 -3.04
CA ILE A 8 -23.30 19.02 -2.69
C ILE A 8 -24.66 18.35 -2.90
N ASN A 9 -25.75 19.01 -2.51
CA ASN A 9 -27.10 18.48 -2.72
C ASN A 9 -27.42 18.32 -4.20
N ASN A 10 -27.06 19.28 -5.03
CA ASN A 10 -27.33 19.24 -6.49
C ASN A 10 -26.57 18.08 -7.17
N ARG A 11 -25.34 17.79 -6.74
CA ARG A 11 -24.52 16.69 -7.29
C ARG A 11 -25.06 15.30 -6.89
N ALA A 12 -25.42 15.14 -5.63
CA ALA A 12 -26.02 13.89 -5.15
C ALA A 12 -27.34 13.58 -5.90
N GLU A 13 -28.17 14.61 -6.15
CA GLU A 13 -29.42 14.49 -6.92
C GLU A 13 -29.16 14.03 -8.36
N VAL A 14 -28.12 14.58 -9.02
CA VAL A 14 -27.76 14.18 -10.39
C VAL A 14 -27.28 12.74 -10.43
N ILE A 15 -26.42 12.34 -9.47
CA ILE A 15 -25.92 10.96 -9.37
C ILE A 15 -27.08 10.01 -9.11
N GLU A 16 -27.96 10.33 -8.15
CA GLU A 16 -29.14 9.53 -7.80
C GLU A 16 -30.05 9.32 -9.01
N LYS A 17 -30.43 10.40 -9.67
CA LYS A 17 -31.28 10.35 -10.87
C LYS A 17 -30.64 9.49 -11.96
N THR A 18 -29.34 9.69 -12.23
CA THR A 18 -28.61 8.90 -13.23
C THR A 18 -28.64 7.39 -12.89
N LEU A 19 -28.43 7.02 -11.64
CA LEU A 19 -28.49 5.64 -11.20
C LEU A 19 -29.89 5.02 -11.34
N ILE A 20 -30.93 5.79 -11.00
CA ILE A 20 -32.33 5.36 -11.18
C ILE A 20 -32.65 5.18 -12.65
N ASP A 21 -32.24 6.12 -13.52
CA ASP A 21 -32.44 6.06 -14.98
C ASP A 21 -31.71 4.84 -15.61
N LEU A 22 -30.61 4.40 -14.99
CA LEU A 22 -29.88 3.18 -15.38
C LEU A 22 -30.50 1.90 -14.79
N GLY A 23 -31.57 2.01 -14.00
CA GLY A 23 -32.30 0.86 -13.43
C GLY A 23 -31.82 0.40 -12.04
N TYR A 24 -30.91 1.13 -11.40
CA TYR A 24 -30.49 0.80 -10.03
C TYR A 24 -31.60 1.08 -9.01
N GLN A 25 -31.85 0.12 -8.12
CA GLN A 25 -32.77 0.26 -6.98
C GLN A 25 -31.97 0.67 -5.74
N LEU A 26 -31.97 1.96 -5.41
CA LEU A 26 -31.13 2.54 -4.38
C LEU A 26 -31.77 2.41 -2.99
N SER A 27 -31.01 1.91 -2.03
CA SER A 27 -31.34 1.93 -0.60
C SER A 27 -30.49 2.98 0.09
N ASP A 28 -31.12 4.01 0.65
CA ASP A 28 -30.41 5.10 1.34
C ASP A 28 -29.80 4.62 2.66
N ARG A 29 -28.50 4.93 2.85
CA ARG A 29 -27.71 4.65 4.06
C ARG A 29 -27.05 5.90 4.63
N GLY A 30 -27.67 7.05 4.44
CA GLY A 30 -27.17 8.35 4.88
C GLY A 30 -26.09 8.91 3.95
N LYS A 31 -24.82 8.53 4.11
CA LYS A 31 -23.71 9.03 3.30
C LYS A 31 -23.56 8.33 1.94
N TYR A 32 -24.17 7.18 1.74
CA TYR A 32 -24.07 6.37 0.53
C TYR A 32 -25.40 5.66 0.23
N TRP A 33 -25.54 5.23 -1.02
CA TRP A 33 -26.58 4.28 -1.42
C TRP A 33 -26.04 2.87 -1.46
N GLN A 34 -26.88 1.89 -1.13
CA GLN A 34 -26.65 0.48 -1.39
C GLN A 34 -27.60 -0.01 -2.49
N CYS A 35 -27.11 -0.88 -3.37
CA CYS A 35 -27.93 -1.51 -4.40
C CYS A 35 -27.28 -2.81 -4.90
N ASN A 36 -28.01 -3.53 -5.76
CA ASN A 36 -27.48 -4.66 -6.49
C ASN A 36 -26.56 -4.20 -7.65
N ALA A 37 -25.65 -5.09 -8.05
CA ALA A 37 -24.70 -4.82 -9.15
C ALA A 37 -25.32 -5.24 -10.50
N ILE A 38 -26.27 -4.44 -11.03
CA ILE A 38 -26.99 -4.79 -12.27
C ILE A 38 -26.05 -4.89 -13.49
N TYR A 39 -24.93 -4.18 -13.52
CA TYR A 39 -23.96 -4.25 -14.61
C TYR A 39 -23.35 -5.66 -14.84
N ARG A 40 -23.55 -6.58 -13.87
CA ARG A 40 -23.13 -7.98 -13.96
C ARG A 40 -24.25 -8.95 -13.58
N ASP A 41 -25.51 -8.55 -13.74
CA ASP A 41 -26.71 -9.33 -13.42
C ASP A 41 -26.76 -9.84 -11.95
N GLY A 42 -26.15 -9.06 -11.04
CA GLY A 42 -26.14 -9.41 -9.61
C GLY A 42 -27.45 -9.06 -8.92
N ASP A 43 -27.98 -9.98 -8.12
CA ASP A 43 -29.24 -9.88 -7.39
C ASP A 43 -29.08 -9.40 -5.93
N ASN A 44 -27.86 -9.43 -5.39
CA ASN A 44 -27.56 -9.02 -4.02
C ASN A 44 -27.74 -7.50 -3.86
N ARG A 45 -28.79 -7.09 -3.16
CA ARG A 45 -29.14 -5.67 -2.91
C ARG A 45 -28.12 -4.88 -2.05
N THR A 46 -27.15 -5.54 -1.47
CA THR A 46 -26.08 -4.92 -0.67
C THR A 46 -24.70 -5.00 -1.36
N ALA A 47 -24.65 -5.48 -2.59
CA ALA A 47 -23.40 -5.70 -3.31
C ALA A 47 -22.63 -4.41 -3.61
N LEU A 48 -23.32 -3.35 -4.05
CA LEU A 48 -22.73 -2.05 -4.34
C LEU A 48 -22.95 -1.05 -3.21
N GLN A 49 -21.92 -0.28 -2.96
CA GLN A 49 -21.95 0.92 -2.14
C GLN A 49 -21.48 2.10 -2.98
N ILE A 50 -22.31 3.14 -3.11
CA ILE A 50 -22.06 4.32 -3.95
C ILE A 50 -22.17 5.56 -3.07
N TRP A 51 -21.09 6.33 -2.95
CA TRP A 51 -21.03 7.53 -2.13
C TRP A 51 -21.74 8.70 -2.79
N LYS A 52 -22.64 9.37 -2.04
CA LYS A 52 -23.53 10.42 -2.56
C LYS A 52 -22.79 11.66 -3.04
N ASP A 53 -21.75 12.05 -2.35
CA ASP A 53 -20.97 13.26 -2.59
C ASP A 53 -20.02 13.15 -3.78
N THR A 54 -19.51 11.96 -4.04
CA THR A 54 -18.46 11.71 -5.04
C THR A 54 -18.87 10.79 -6.18
N GLY A 55 -19.92 9.99 -5.99
CA GLY A 55 -20.25 8.89 -6.90
C GLY A 55 -19.24 7.73 -6.88
N ILE A 56 -18.19 7.81 -6.07
CA ILE A 56 -17.24 6.70 -5.89
C ILE A 56 -18.00 5.47 -5.40
N TRP A 57 -17.68 4.33 -5.96
CA TRP A 57 -18.39 3.09 -5.64
C TRP A 57 -17.46 1.90 -5.43
N LYS A 58 -17.97 0.89 -4.76
CA LYS A 58 -17.31 -0.40 -4.55
C LYS A 58 -18.32 -1.53 -4.66
N ASP A 59 -17.94 -2.60 -5.35
CA ASP A 59 -18.65 -3.87 -5.34
C ASP A 59 -18.00 -4.83 -4.34
N PHE A 60 -18.70 -5.16 -3.27
CA PHE A 60 -18.21 -6.03 -2.20
C PHE A 60 -18.24 -7.51 -2.58
N VAL A 61 -19.11 -7.90 -3.51
CA VAL A 61 -19.23 -9.29 -3.98
C VAL A 61 -18.15 -9.59 -5.01
N ALA A 62 -17.94 -8.67 -5.97
CA ALA A 62 -16.83 -8.77 -6.93
C ALA A 62 -15.48 -8.35 -6.32
N ASN A 63 -15.47 -7.93 -5.04
CA ASN A 63 -14.28 -7.48 -4.31
C ASN A 63 -13.45 -6.42 -5.06
N THR A 64 -14.13 -5.47 -5.73
CA THR A 64 -13.46 -4.39 -6.44
C THR A 64 -12.78 -3.43 -5.44
N THR A 65 -11.79 -2.68 -5.91
CA THR A 65 -11.36 -1.45 -5.22
C THR A 65 -12.43 -0.37 -5.38
N TYR A 66 -12.30 0.74 -4.66
CA TYR A 66 -13.12 1.92 -4.90
C TYR A 66 -12.89 2.43 -6.33
N GLN A 67 -13.98 2.59 -7.09
CA GLN A 67 -13.96 2.95 -8.50
C GLN A 67 -14.62 4.33 -8.71
N PRO A 68 -14.21 5.11 -9.71
CA PRO A 68 -14.85 6.37 -10.05
C PRO A 68 -16.23 6.12 -10.68
N PHE A 69 -17.13 7.11 -10.57
CA PHE A 69 -18.50 7.04 -11.13
C PHE A 69 -18.50 6.76 -12.63
N LYS A 70 -17.57 7.38 -13.38
CA LYS A 70 -17.39 7.11 -14.81
C LYS A 70 -17.31 5.62 -15.12
N ARG A 71 -16.56 4.85 -14.31
CA ARG A 71 -16.41 3.40 -14.51
C ARG A 71 -17.73 2.64 -14.32
N LEU A 72 -18.59 3.08 -13.42
CA LEU A 72 -19.93 2.49 -13.25
C LEU A 72 -20.80 2.78 -14.46
N LEU A 73 -20.73 4.00 -15.01
CA LEU A 73 -21.43 4.38 -16.22
C LEU A 73 -20.98 3.55 -17.43
N GLU A 74 -19.69 3.38 -17.64
CA GLU A 74 -19.10 2.54 -18.70
C GLU A 74 -19.57 1.08 -18.63
N LEU A 75 -19.77 0.55 -17.44
CA LEU A 75 -20.23 -0.81 -17.22
C LEU A 75 -21.75 -0.97 -17.40
N SER A 76 -22.52 0.09 -17.18
CA SER A 76 -23.98 0.06 -17.15
C SER A 76 -24.64 0.66 -18.38
N CYS A 77 -23.91 1.48 -19.15
CA CYS A 77 -24.38 2.17 -20.34
C CYS A 77 -23.50 1.81 -21.53
N LYS A 78 -24.11 1.48 -22.67
CA LYS A 78 -23.38 1.15 -23.92
C LYS A 78 -23.17 2.35 -24.84
N ASP A 79 -23.63 3.54 -24.44
CA ASP A 79 -23.60 4.75 -25.24
C ASP A 79 -22.61 5.75 -24.65
N ASP A 80 -21.45 5.88 -25.28
CA ASP A 80 -20.37 6.77 -24.84
C ASP A 80 -20.78 8.25 -24.87
N SER A 81 -21.61 8.67 -25.83
CA SER A 81 -22.08 10.06 -25.92
C SER A 81 -22.93 10.42 -24.70
N LYS A 82 -23.78 9.50 -24.26
CA LYS A 82 -24.63 9.69 -23.09
C LYS A 82 -23.80 9.72 -21.79
N ILE A 83 -22.73 8.95 -21.73
CA ILE A 83 -21.79 8.97 -20.60
C ILE A 83 -21.14 10.36 -20.50
N ASP A 84 -20.67 10.92 -21.61
CA ASP A 84 -20.04 12.24 -21.64
C ASP A 84 -21.03 13.36 -21.28
N GLU A 85 -22.28 13.31 -21.72
CA GLU A 85 -23.33 14.25 -21.31
C GLU A 85 -23.59 14.21 -19.81
N ILE A 86 -23.70 13.02 -19.21
CA ILE A 86 -23.89 12.83 -17.76
C ILE A 86 -22.70 13.40 -16.99
N LEU A 87 -21.48 13.07 -17.42
CA LEU A 87 -20.26 13.57 -16.76
C LEU A 87 -20.13 15.11 -16.91
N HIS A 88 -20.55 15.66 -18.04
CA HIS A 88 -20.55 17.10 -18.26
C HIS A 88 -21.60 17.80 -17.37
N SER A 89 -22.78 17.21 -17.19
CA SER A 89 -23.81 17.76 -16.29
C SER A 89 -23.35 17.76 -14.81
N ILE A 90 -22.57 16.76 -14.42
CA ILE A 90 -21.95 16.69 -13.10
C ILE A 90 -20.80 17.70 -12.95
N LYS A 91 -20.05 18.01 -14.03
CA LYS A 91 -18.93 18.97 -14.07
C LYS A 91 -19.37 20.42 -13.98
N ASN A 92 -20.48 20.79 -14.60
CA ASN A 92 -20.94 22.19 -14.68
C ASN A 92 -21.36 22.80 -13.33
N ASN A 93 -21.32 22.04 -12.26
CA ASN A 93 -21.57 22.51 -10.89
C ASN A 93 -20.28 22.93 -10.15
N ASN A 94 -19.29 23.49 -10.87
CA ASN A 94 -18.11 24.18 -10.34
C ASN A 94 -17.28 23.40 -9.31
N ASP A 95 -16.94 22.13 -9.58
CA ASP A 95 -15.93 21.44 -8.77
C ASP A 95 -14.84 20.83 -9.65
N PRO A 96 -13.55 21.25 -9.54
CA PRO A 96 -12.44 20.79 -10.40
C PRO A 96 -12.01 19.35 -10.16
N CYS A 97 -12.86 18.52 -9.54
CA CYS A 97 -12.46 17.25 -8.92
C CYS A 97 -12.64 15.99 -9.77
N ILE A 98 -12.88 16.08 -11.10
CA ILE A 98 -13.13 14.88 -11.93
C ILE A 98 -11.90 14.46 -12.76
N GLU A 99 -10.89 15.32 -12.93
CA GLU A 99 -9.72 15.02 -13.77
C GLU A 99 -8.53 14.38 -13.06
N SER A 100 -8.50 14.41 -11.76
CA SER A 100 -7.57 13.58 -11.00
C SER A 100 -8.40 12.54 -10.26
N ILE A 101 -8.06 11.25 -10.43
CA ILE A 101 -8.32 10.27 -9.39
C ILE A 101 -7.54 10.76 -8.16
N ARG A 102 -8.08 11.77 -7.48
CA ARG A 102 -7.71 11.98 -6.11
C ARG A 102 -8.28 10.75 -5.41
N THR A 103 -7.41 9.72 -5.28
CA THR A 103 -7.58 8.80 -4.14
C THR A 103 -8.13 9.67 -3.02
N PRO A 104 -9.29 9.31 -2.40
CA PRO A 104 -9.77 10.08 -1.28
C PRO A 104 -8.56 10.31 -0.41
N LYS A 105 -8.14 11.57 -0.17
CA LYS A 105 -7.20 11.87 0.89
C LYS A 105 -7.90 11.28 2.09
N MET A 106 -7.49 10.09 2.47
CA MET A 106 -7.75 9.59 3.81
C MET A 106 -6.96 10.55 4.68
N GLU A 107 -7.57 11.68 5.02
CA GLU A 107 -7.04 12.56 6.02
C GLU A 107 -6.80 11.66 7.22
N SER A 108 -5.54 11.51 7.59
CA SER A 108 -5.23 10.92 8.87
C SER A 108 -5.79 11.91 9.88
N ASP A 109 -6.84 11.55 10.60
CA ASP A 109 -7.47 12.41 11.60
C ASP A 109 -6.53 12.75 12.77
N GLN A 110 -5.25 12.40 12.70
CA GLN A 110 -4.23 12.67 13.70
C GLN A 110 -2.95 13.16 13.01
N PHE A 111 -2.76 14.47 13.02
CA PHE A 111 -1.44 15.05 12.86
C PHE A 111 -0.74 15.02 14.22
N PHE A 112 0.49 14.54 14.23
CA PHE A 112 1.33 14.62 15.43
C PHE A 112 2.01 15.98 15.44
N ASP A 113 2.06 16.63 16.62
CA ASP A 113 2.76 17.88 16.74
C ASP A 113 4.25 17.65 16.42
N HIS A 114 4.82 18.55 15.65
CA HIS A 114 6.24 18.54 15.30
C HIS A 114 7.15 18.53 16.54
N GLU A 115 6.65 19.02 17.69
CA GLU A 115 7.37 19.06 18.95
C GLU A 115 7.71 17.65 19.50
N GLU A 116 6.82 16.65 19.35
CA GLU A 116 7.10 15.27 19.79
C GLU A 116 8.29 14.64 19.03
N VAL A 117 8.60 15.14 17.83
CA VAL A 117 9.67 14.63 16.97
C VAL A 117 10.95 15.45 17.06
N LYS A 118 10.86 16.74 17.40
CA LYS A 118 12.01 17.64 17.58
C LYS A 118 12.88 17.30 18.79
N THR A 119 12.32 16.61 19.79
CA THR A 119 12.98 16.28 21.06
C THR A 119 13.63 14.90 21.07
N LEU A 120 13.75 14.23 19.91
CA LEU A 120 14.40 12.93 19.84
C LEU A 120 15.90 13.05 20.05
N LEU A 121 16.44 12.24 20.96
CA LEU A 121 17.86 12.25 21.31
C LEU A 121 18.67 11.33 20.37
N PRO A 122 19.88 11.72 19.96
CA PRO A 122 20.76 10.92 19.10
C PRO A 122 21.44 9.78 19.90
N HIS A 123 20.65 8.84 20.39
CA HIS A 123 21.14 7.69 21.16
C HIS A 123 21.21 6.45 20.26
N TYR A 124 22.29 6.34 19.48
CA TYR A 124 22.41 5.41 18.37
C TYR A 124 23.10 4.07 18.69
N ASP A 125 23.64 3.88 19.89
CA ASP A 125 24.46 2.72 20.29
C ASP A 125 23.81 1.36 19.97
N PHE A 126 22.50 1.27 20.18
CA PHE A 126 21.77 0.03 19.90
C PHE A 126 21.86 -0.36 18.43
N TYR A 127 21.72 0.59 17.53
CA TYR A 127 21.75 0.37 16.10
C TYR A 127 23.17 0.30 15.54
N ASN A 128 24.11 1.06 16.12
CA ASN A 128 25.53 0.98 15.77
C ASN A 128 26.07 -0.43 16.02
N LYS A 129 25.66 -1.07 17.15
CA LYS A 129 25.98 -2.48 17.45
C LYS A 129 25.38 -3.49 16.46
N LYS A 130 24.43 -3.06 15.63
CA LYS A 130 23.78 -3.82 14.54
C LYS A 130 24.29 -3.41 13.16
N ALA A 131 25.47 -2.80 13.11
CA ALA A 131 26.10 -2.31 11.89
C ALA A 131 25.30 -1.23 11.13
N ILE A 132 24.36 -0.53 11.79
CA ILE A 132 23.66 0.63 11.23
C ILE A 132 24.39 1.90 11.71
N SER A 133 24.89 2.71 10.79
CA SER A 133 25.62 3.95 11.10
C SER A 133 24.71 5.06 11.61
N SER A 134 25.30 6.01 12.35
CA SER A 134 24.60 7.21 12.78
C SER A 134 24.07 8.02 11.59
N GLN A 135 24.81 8.09 10.49
CA GLN A 135 24.37 8.76 9.26
C GLN A 135 23.08 8.16 8.69
N THR A 136 22.98 6.83 8.67
CA THR A 136 21.75 6.16 8.25
C THR A 136 20.58 6.52 9.18
N LEU A 137 20.79 6.56 10.49
CA LEU A 137 19.74 6.92 11.44
C LEU A 137 19.31 8.38 11.35
N GLU A 138 20.24 9.29 11.07
CA GLU A 138 19.98 10.71 10.81
C GLU A 138 19.18 10.92 9.52
N LEU A 139 19.51 10.17 8.45
CA LEU A 139 18.71 10.14 7.21
C LEU A 139 17.24 9.82 7.50
N TYR A 140 16.98 8.91 8.43
CA TYR A 140 15.65 8.52 8.87
C TYR A 140 15.02 9.49 9.88
N ARG A 141 15.70 10.58 10.23
CA ARG A 141 15.25 11.55 11.25
C ARG A 141 14.84 10.89 12.56
N SER A 142 15.52 9.81 12.91
CA SER A 142 15.17 8.93 14.01
C SER A 142 15.95 9.28 15.27
N GLY A 143 15.44 8.91 16.44
CA GLY A 143 16.10 9.13 17.70
C GLY A 143 15.33 8.54 18.89
N PHE A 144 15.91 8.67 20.08
CA PHE A 144 15.34 8.13 21.30
C PHE A 144 14.37 9.13 21.95
N SER A 145 13.20 8.67 22.35
CA SER A 145 12.17 9.47 23.01
C SER A 145 12.22 9.28 24.52
N MET A 146 12.29 10.40 25.25
CA MET A 146 12.29 10.45 26.72
C MET A 146 10.92 10.78 27.32
N SER A 147 9.90 11.00 26.50
CA SER A 147 8.59 11.47 26.97
C SER A 147 7.42 10.92 26.16
N GLY A 148 6.20 11.21 26.61
CA GLY A 148 4.97 10.93 25.89
C GLY A 148 4.69 9.44 25.66
N LYS A 149 3.90 9.15 24.64
CA LYS A 149 3.46 7.78 24.31
C LYS A 149 4.59 6.87 23.82
N MET A 150 5.74 7.43 23.44
CA MET A 150 6.93 6.73 22.95
C MET A 150 8.09 6.74 23.94
N ASN A 151 7.86 7.14 25.18
CA ASN A 151 8.90 7.13 26.20
C ASN A 151 9.65 5.79 26.27
N GLY A 152 10.98 5.84 26.34
CA GLY A 152 11.85 4.66 26.38
C GLY A 152 11.99 3.90 25.05
N ARG A 153 11.60 4.51 23.94
CA ARG A 153 11.67 3.90 22.61
C ARG A 153 12.55 4.69 21.66
N PHE A 154 13.21 3.99 20.78
CA PHE A 154 13.85 4.58 19.60
C PHE A 154 12.79 4.75 18.51
N VAL A 155 12.62 5.97 18.03
CA VAL A 155 11.46 6.45 17.29
C VAL A 155 11.84 6.80 15.85
N PHE A 156 10.98 6.43 14.95
CA PHE A 156 11.02 6.73 13.52
C PHE A 156 9.75 7.51 13.17
N PRO A 157 9.85 8.80 12.85
CA PRO A 157 8.71 9.59 12.41
C PRO A 157 8.31 9.24 10.98
N ILE A 158 7.02 9.22 10.73
CA ILE A 158 6.44 8.94 9.43
C ILE A 158 5.82 10.22 8.89
N PHE A 159 6.24 10.63 7.70
CA PHE A 159 5.79 11.86 7.06
C PHE A 159 4.84 11.56 5.89
N ASP A 160 3.90 12.47 5.67
CA ASP A 160 3.15 12.53 4.42
C ASP A 160 3.95 13.27 3.32
N GLU A 161 3.36 13.39 2.15
CA GLU A 161 3.93 14.13 1.01
C GLU A 161 4.13 15.63 1.29
N ASN A 162 3.40 16.20 2.27
CA ASN A 162 3.51 17.60 2.70
C ASN A 162 4.45 17.79 3.90
N LYS A 163 5.22 16.76 4.27
CA LYS A 163 6.14 16.76 5.41
C LYS A 163 5.48 16.89 6.78
N LYS A 164 4.19 16.63 6.88
CA LYS A 164 3.51 16.53 8.16
C LYS A 164 3.71 15.15 8.76
N VAL A 165 3.90 15.06 10.06
CA VAL A 165 4.04 13.79 10.78
C VAL A 165 2.65 13.16 10.90
N ILE A 166 2.43 12.04 10.21
CA ILE A 166 1.17 11.28 10.18
C ILE A 166 1.24 9.98 10.97
N GLY A 167 2.39 9.67 11.50
CA GLY A 167 2.60 8.48 12.29
C GLY A 167 3.96 8.43 12.96
N ILE A 168 4.06 7.56 13.94
CA ILE A 168 5.30 7.35 14.69
C ILE A 168 5.44 5.83 14.93
N SER A 169 6.63 5.30 14.61
CA SER A 169 6.98 3.91 14.88
C SER A 169 8.13 3.86 15.89
N GLY A 170 7.94 3.19 17.01
CA GLY A 170 8.92 3.17 18.10
C GLY A 170 9.33 1.75 18.50
N ARG A 171 10.66 1.47 18.50
CA ARG A 171 11.24 0.21 18.94
C ARG A 171 11.65 0.31 20.42
N HIS A 172 11.21 -0.66 21.20
CA HIS A 172 11.69 -0.82 22.58
C HIS A 172 13.10 -1.43 22.57
N LEU A 173 14.11 -0.66 22.96
CA LEU A 173 15.52 -1.08 22.83
C LEU A 173 15.88 -2.24 23.76
N LEU A 174 15.30 -2.29 24.95
CA LEU A 174 15.54 -3.32 25.96
C LEU A 174 14.50 -4.45 25.92
N TRP A 175 13.77 -4.58 24.81
CA TRP A 175 12.73 -5.62 24.70
C TRP A 175 13.31 -7.03 24.75
N LYS A 176 12.63 -7.90 25.52
CA LYS A 176 12.88 -9.33 25.62
C LYS A 176 11.58 -10.10 25.28
N PRO A 177 11.65 -11.38 24.85
CA PRO A 177 10.47 -12.16 24.47
C PRO A 177 9.34 -12.15 25.52
N ASN A 178 9.67 -12.08 26.80
CA ASN A 178 8.70 -12.08 27.92
C ASN A 178 8.33 -10.68 28.42
N SER A 179 8.67 -9.61 27.68
CA SER A 179 8.30 -8.24 28.05
C SER A 179 6.81 -8.03 27.90
N SER A 180 6.16 -7.37 28.87
CA SER A 180 4.75 -6.95 28.79
C SER A 180 4.50 -5.89 27.71
N ALA A 181 5.51 -5.08 27.40
CA ALA A 181 5.45 -4.08 26.35
C ALA A 181 5.81 -4.67 24.97
N PRO A 182 5.14 -4.30 23.89
CA PRO A 182 5.45 -4.80 22.55
C PRO A 182 6.82 -4.31 22.08
N LYS A 183 7.54 -5.17 21.31
CA LYS A 183 8.83 -4.83 20.69
C LYS A 183 8.74 -3.57 19.82
N TRP A 184 7.72 -3.49 18.97
CA TRP A 184 7.38 -2.34 18.16
C TRP A 184 6.03 -1.77 18.58
N LYS A 185 5.94 -0.45 18.67
CA LYS A 185 4.70 0.29 18.90
C LYS A 185 4.52 1.28 17.77
N HIS A 186 3.34 1.28 17.18
CA HIS A 186 2.97 2.19 16.11
C HIS A 186 1.83 3.08 16.56
N ILE A 187 1.91 4.37 16.26
CA ILE A 187 0.86 5.35 16.49
C ILE A 187 0.57 6.01 15.15
N GLY A 188 -0.70 6.05 14.76
CA GLY A 188 -1.16 6.46 13.44
C GLY A 188 -1.65 5.30 12.58
N ARG A 189 -2.16 5.62 11.40
CA ARG A 189 -2.77 4.64 10.46
C ARG A 189 -1.71 4.07 9.52
N LYS A 190 -1.14 2.93 9.84
CA LYS A 190 -0.09 2.26 9.04
C LYS A 190 -0.44 2.11 7.55
N GLY A 191 -1.73 1.90 7.24
CA GLY A 191 -2.20 1.77 5.87
C GLY A 191 -2.00 3.03 5.02
N ASN A 192 -1.76 4.19 5.62
CA ASN A 192 -1.51 5.45 4.92
C ASN A 192 -0.01 5.76 4.74
N TRP A 193 0.89 4.92 5.25
CA TRP A 193 2.31 5.22 5.30
C TRP A 193 3.03 4.81 4.02
N ILE A 194 3.70 5.77 3.39
CA ILE A 194 4.63 5.57 2.27
C ILE A 194 6.04 5.84 2.79
N TYR A 195 6.63 4.85 3.43
CA TYR A 195 7.87 4.97 4.16
C TYR A 195 8.98 4.08 3.58
N PRO A 196 10.22 4.55 3.44
CA PRO A 196 10.77 5.84 3.92
C PRO A 196 10.65 6.99 2.91
N ILE A 197 9.97 6.82 1.81
CA ILE A 197 9.96 7.71 0.64
C ILE A 197 9.69 9.18 1.02
N ASN A 198 8.78 9.43 1.94
CA ASN A 198 8.39 10.80 2.30
C ASN A 198 9.27 11.46 3.38
N ILE A 199 10.38 10.86 3.79
CA ILE A 199 11.27 11.44 4.81
C ILE A 199 11.96 12.70 4.31
N GLN A 200 12.41 12.70 3.05
CA GLN A 200 13.12 13.80 2.42
C GLN A 200 12.22 14.67 1.54
N GLY A 201 12.68 15.89 1.22
CA GLY A 201 12.05 16.77 0.24
C GLY A 201 12.06 16.15 -1.17
N GLU A 202 11.35 16.78 -2.13
CA GLU A 202 11.30 16.23 -3.48
C GLU A 202 12.62 16.39 -4.24
N GLN A 203 13.29 17.53 -4.08
CA GLN A 203 14.50 17.87 -4.86
C GLN A 203 15.70 16.96 -4.54
N ASP A 204 15.86 16.53 -3.28
CA ASP A 204 17.01 15.75 -2.81
C ASP A 204 16.63 14.37 -2.26
N ASN A 205 15.51 13.83 -2.72
CA ASN A 205 15.01 12.57 -2.23
C ASN A 205 15.76 11.37 -2.82
N ILE A 206 16.74 10.87 -2.06
CA ILE A 206 17.57 9.73 -2.49
C ILE A 206 16.74 8.48 -2.77
N PHE A 207 15.63 8.26 -2.03
CA PHE A 207 14.76 7.10 -2.23
C PHE A 207 14.05 7.19 -3.59
N LYS A 208 13.43 8.35 -3.90
CA LYS A 208 12.77 8.57 -5.19
C LYS A 208 13.76 8.47 -6.35
N LYS A 209 14.88 9.17 -6.27
CA LYS A 209 15.95 9.12 -7.29
C LYS A 209 16.42 7.70 -7.55
N THR A 210 16.70 6.92 -6.51
CA THR A 210 17.19 5.54 -6.68
C THR A 210 16.11 4.62 -7.26
N ILE A 211 14.82 4.82 -6.94
CA ILE A 211 13.73 4.08 -7.56
C ILE A 211 13.64 4.40 -9.06
N GLU A 212 13.71 5.68 -9.42
CA GLU A 212 13.67 6.14 -10.81
C GLU A 212 14.86 5.64 -11.63
N GLU A 213 16.07 5.76 -11.09
CA GLU A 213 17.30 5.33 -11.75
C GLU A 213 17.36 3.82 -11.95
N LYS A 214 17.06 3.06 -10.92
CA LYS A 214 17.07 1.58 -10.97
C LYS A 214 15.82 0.99 -11.61
N ARG A 215 14.75 1.76 -11.78
CA ARG A 215 13.43 1.32 -12.24
C ARG A 215 12.92 0.08 -11.49
N LYS A 216 13.28 -0.01 -10.20
CA LYS A 216 13.07 -1.18 -9.35
C LYS A 216 12.72 -0.73 -7.93
N ILE A 217 11.78 -1.44 -7.29
CA ILE A 217 11.43 -1.21 -5.89
C ILE A 217 11.37 -2.53 -5.10
N ILE A 218 11.91 -2.51 -3.87
CA ILE A 218 11.93 -3.66 -2.95
C ILE A 218 10.92 -3.41 -1.83
N LEU A 219 9.93 -4.30 -1.68
CA LEU A 219 8.95 -4.26 -0.60
C LEU A 219 9.47 -5.06 0.58
N VAL A 220 9.60 -4.42 1.73
CA VAL A 220 10.10 -5.04 2.97
C VAL A 220 9.11 -4.96 4.11
N GLU A 221 9.18 -5.91 5.05
CA GLU A 221 8.21 -6.02 6.13
C GLU A 221 8.29 -4.88 7.15
N GLY A 222 9.50 -4.49 7.55
CA GLY A 222 9.71 -3.59 8.66
C GLY A 222 10.83 -2.57 8.50
N ILE A 223 10.90 -1.65 9.47
CA ILE A 223 11.93 -0.59 9.50
C ILE A 223 13.34 -1.18 9.66
N GLY A 224 13.49 -2.32 10.33
CA GLY A 224 14.80 -2.96 10.46
C GLY A 224 15.42 -3.32 9.11
N ASP A 225 14.61 -3.88 8.21
CA ASP A 225 15.02 -4.20 6.83
C ASP A 225 15.36 -2.95 6.04
N SER A 226 14.51 -1.92 6.19
CA SER A 226 14.68 -0.62 5.54
C SER A 226 16.02 0.03 5.93
N LEU A 227 16.38 0.00 7.22
CA LEU A 227 17.67 0.50 7.69
C LEU A 227 18.84 -0.31 7.14
N ALA A 228 18.73 -1.65 7.12
CA ALA A 228 19.78 -2.53 6.62
C ALA A 228 20.03 -2.35 5.12
N LEU A 229 18.97 -2.17 4.33
CA LEU A 229 19.06 -1.85 2.91
C LEU A 229 19.73 -0.49 2.69
N SER A 230 19.27 0.56 3.39
CA SER A 230 19.86 1.90 3.28
C SER A 230 21.33 1.93 3.70
N GLN A 231 21.72 1.18 4.74
CA GLN A 231 23.10 1.04 5.18
C GLN A 231 24.02 0.47 4.08
N GLN A 232 23.47 -0.37 3.21
CA GLN A 232 24.17 -0.95 2.07
C GLN A 232 23.97 -0.18 0.75
N GLY A 233 23.41 1.04 0.81
CA GLY A 233 23.20 1.89 -0.38
C GLY A 233 21.98 1.53 -1.23
N TYR A 234 21.09 0.67 -0.74
CA TYR A 234 19.86 0.29 -1.43
C TYR A 234 18.69 1.16 -0.93
N TYR A 235 18.49 2.31 -1.55
CA TYR A 235 17.43 3.26 -1.17
C TYR A 235 16.11 3.01 -1.90
N ASN A 236 16.06 2.13 -2.87
CA ASN A 236 14.89 1.81 -3.68
C ASN A 236 13.97 0.80 -2.99
N HIS A 237 13.45 1.13 -1.81
CA HIS A 237 12.58 0.23 -1.05
C HIS A 237 11.39 0.94 -0.39
N LEU A 238 10.37 0.14 -0.03
CA LEU A 238 9.15 0.56 0.65
C LEU A 238 8.83 -0.41 1.79
N VAL A 239 8.55 0.12 2.99
CA VAL A 239 8.13 -0.67 4.15
C VAL A 239 6.62 -0.86 4.12
N ILE A 240 6.16 -2.11 4.20
CA ILE A 240 4.73 -2.45 4.21
C ILE A 240 4.10 -2.48 5.61
N PHE A 241 4.91 -2.43 6.68
CA PHE A 241 4.47 -2.42 8.09
C PHE A 241 3.58 -3.59 8.50
N GLY A 242 3.84 -4.76 7.98
CA GLY A 242 3.12 -6.00 8.29
C GLY A 242 3.16 -7.01 7.15
N LEU A 243 2.12 -7.85 7.08
CA LEU A 243 2.05 -8.99 6.17
C LEU A 243 1.14 -8.73 4.94
N GLU A 244 0.65 -7.50 4.77
CA GLU A 244 -0.25 -7.13 3.68
C GLU A 244 0.07 -5.73 3.16
N ILE A 245 -0.09 -5.55 1.85
CA ILE A 245 0.04 -4.24 1.23
C ILE A 245 -1.29 -3.47 1.34
N SER A 246 -1.21 -2.21 1.76
CA SER A 246 -2.39 -1.34 1.87
C SER A 246 -2.85 -0.81 0.50
N SER A 247 -4.07 -0.26 0.44
CA SER A 247 -4.57 0.37 -0.79
C SER A 247 -3.76 1.61 -1.18
N LYS A 248 -3.29 2.41 -0.21
CA LYS A 248 -2.44 3.57 -0.50
C LYS A 248 -1.07 3.14 -1.03
N GLN A 249 -0.47 2.09 -0.46
CA GLN A 249 0.80 1.53 -0.95
C GLN A 249 0.65 0.93 -2.35
N LEU A 250 -0.44 0.20 -2.60
CA LEU A 250 -0.74 -0.31 -3.95
C LEU A 250 -0.90 0.83 -4.95
N SER A 251 -1.68 1.87 -4.62
CA SER A 251 -1.84 3.06 -5.46
C SER A 251 -0.51 3.75 -5.74
N TYR A 252 0.35 3.85 -4.72
CA TYR A 252 1.70 4.39 -4.89
C TYR A 252 2.54 3.54 -5.85
N LEU A 253 2.55 2.22 -5.70
CA LEU A 253 3.28 1.34 -6.62
C LEU A 253 2.78 1.46 -8.07
N MET A 254 1.46 1.56 -8.27
CA MET A 254 0.87 1.75 -9.60
C MET A 254 1.23 3.11 -10.23
N SER A 255 1.57 4.12 -9.42
CA SER A 255 2.00 5.42 -9.92
C SER A 255 3.49 5.47 -10.31
N LEU A 256 4.27 4.44 -9.97
CA LEU A 256 5.69 4.37 -10.28
C LEU A 256 5.94 3.83 -11.69
N SER A 257 6.89 4.42 -12.40
CA SER A 257 7.38 3.92 -13.68
C SER A 257 8.52 2.91 -13.46
N VAL A 258 8.22 1.79 -12.76
CA VAL A 258 9.20 0.73 -12.48
C VAL A 258 9.01 -0.49 -13.38
N ASP A 259 10.12 -1.18 -13.65
CA ASP A 259 10.13 -2.42 -14.42
C ASP A 259 10.10 -3.65 -13.49
N GLU A 260 10.46 -3.46 -12.22
CA GLU A 260 10.52 -4.57 -11.28
C GLU A 260 10.04 -4.17 -9.88
N ILE A 261 9.13 -4.97 -9.33
CA ILE A 261 8.67 -4.90 -7.94
C ILE A 261 9.09 -6.20 -7.25
N ILE A 262 10.00 -6.11 -6.30
CA ILE A 262 10.51 -7.25 -5.55
C ILE A 262 9.83 -7.31 -4.19
N ILE A 263 9.14 -8.41 -3.92
CA ILE A 263 8.55 -8.69 -2.61
C ILE A 263 9.58 -9.44 -1.78
N SER A 264 10.04 -8.83 -0.69
CA SER A 264 11.10 -9.33 0.17
C SER A 264 10.72 -9.23 1.65
N THR A 265 9.67 -9.97 2.02
CA THR A 265 9.25 -10.18 3.41
C THR A 265 10.25 -11.06 4.14
N ASN A 266 10.11 -11.23 5.45
CA ASN A 266 11.00 -12.07 6.24
C ASN A 266 11.03 -13.50 5.72
N ASN A 267 12.19 -14.15 5.81
CA ASN A 267 12.37 -15.55 5.48
C ASN A 267 12.32 -16.40 6.75
N ASP A 268 11.13 -16.82 7.14
CA ASP A 268 10.88 -17.66 8.31
C ASP A 268 10.95 -19.18 7.96
N ALA A 269 11.86 -19.58 7.05
CA ALA A 269 11.97 -20.96 6.57
C ALA A 269 12.31 -21.98 7.66
N ASP A 270 12.83 -21.53 8.81
CA ASP A 270 13.08 -22.31 10.01
C ASP A 270 11.83 -22.63 10.84
N LYS A 271 10.70 -22.00 10.50
CA LYS A 271 9.43 -22.17 11.19
C LYS A 271 8.44 -22.97 10.36
N THR A 272 7.61 -23.76 11.04
CA THR A 272 6.61 -24.64 10.41
C THR A 272 5.62 -23.92 9.51
N ASP A 273 5.29 -22.65 9.79
CA ASP A 273 4.28 -21.89 9.08
C ASP A 273 4.82 -20.82 8.12
N ASN A 274 6.16 -20.68 7.99
CA ASN A 274 6.85 -19.71 7.13
C ASN A 274 6.00 -18.47 6.74
N ARG A 275 5.61 -17.68 7.75
CA ARG A 275 4.65 -16.57 7.60
C ARG A 275 5.11 -15.51 6.60
N GLY A 276 6.41 -15.31 6.51
CA GLY A 276 6.97 -14.36 5.57
C GLY A 276 6.72 -14.78 4.13
N LEU A 277 6.95 -16.04 3.77
CA LEU A 277 6.66 -16.56 2.43
C LEU A 277 5.15 -16.49 2.13
N GLN A 278 4.30 -16.87 3.08
CA GLN A 278 2.84 -16.76 2.90
C GLN A 278 2.40 -15.31 2.68
N ALA A 279 2.98 -14.36 3.42
CA ALA A 279 2.74 -12.94 3.20
C ALA A 279 3.21 -12.48 1.81
N ALA A 280 4.41 -12.91 1.38
CA ALA A 280 4.91 -12.62 0.04
C ALA A 280 3.96 -13.11 -1.05
N ILE A 281 3.45 -14.33 -0.93
CA ILE A 281 2.46 -14.90 -1.88
C ILE A 281 1.18 -14.07 -1.90
N LYS A 282 0.62 -13.71 -0.74
CA LYS A 282 -0.59 -12.86 -0.68
C LYS A 282 -0.38 -11.51 -1.34
N ILE A 283 0.76 -10.87 -1.10
CA ILE A 283 1.11 -9.60 -1.72
C ILE A 283 1.26 -9.78 -3.23
N PHE A 284 1.95 -10.81 -3.67
CA PHE A 284 2.12 -11.15 -5.08
C PHE A 284 0.77 -11.32 -5.79
N LEU A 285 -0.13 -12.14 -5.25
CA LEU A 285 -1.47 -12.37 -5.78
C LEU A 285 -2.32 -11.09 -5.82
N LYS A 286 -2.11 -10.18 -4.88
CA LYS A 286 -2.76 -8.88 -4.90
C LYS A 286 -2.21 -7.99 -5.99
N LEU A 287 -0.88 -7.94 -6.18
CA LEU A 287 -0.23 -7.08 -7.16
C LEU A 287 -0.51 -7.49 -8.60
N ILE A 288 -0.45 -8.78 -8.93
CA ILE A 288 -0.66 -9.27 -10.30
C ILE A 288 -2.08 -9.02 -10.84
N LYS A 289 -3.02 -8.62 -10.00
CA LYS A 289 -4.37 -8.19 -10.44
C LYS A 289 -4.39 -6.79 -11.06
N TYR A 290 -3.31 -6.01 -10.87
CA TYR A 290 -3.21 -4.60 -11.26
C TYR A 290 -1.92 -4.26 -12.01
N ILE A 291 -0.92 -5.12 -11.90
CA ILE A 291 0.44 -4.92 -12.43
C ILE A 291 0.83 -6.19 -13.18
N ASP A 292 1.51 -6.04 -14.32
CA ASP A 292 1.96 -7.17 -15.12
C ASP A 292 2.77 -8.15 -14.28
N ILE A 293 2.45 -9.43 -14.41
CA ILE A 293 3.09 -10.49 -13.63
C ILE A 293 4.60 -10.53 -13.81
N ASP A 294 5.11 -10.21 -15.01
CA ASP A 294 6.55 -10.16 -15.30
C ASP A 294 7.30 -9.14 -14.45
N LYS A 295 6.63 -8.07 -14.03
CA LYS A 295 7.21 -7.02 -13.20
C LYS A 295 7.24 -7.38 -11.72
N VAL A 296 6.51 -8.40 -11.27
CA VAL A 296 6.38 -8.75 -9.84
C VAL A 296 7.16 -10.01 -9.53
N LYS A 297 8.08 -9.95 -8.56
CA LYS A 297 8.92 -11.09 -8.16
C LYS A 297 8.92 -11.27 -6.64
N ILE A 298 9.03 -12.51 -6.18
CA ILE A 298 9.30 -12.83 -4.77
C ILE A 298 10.78 -13.17 -4.64
N MET A 299 11.49 -12.43 -3.81
CA MET A 299 12.91 -12.64 -3.53
C MET A 299 13.17 -12.43 -2.04
N LEU A 300 12.95 -13.48 -1.23
CA LEU A 300 13.17 -13.39 0.21
C LEU A 300 14.66 -13.21 0.55
N PRO A 301 15.01 -12.60 1.70
CA PRO A 301 16.38 -12.51 2.20
C PRO A 301 17.05 -13.90 2.29
N ILE A 302 18.37 -13.95 2.24
CA ILE A 302 19.15 -15.20 2.39
C ILE A 302 19.05 -15.72 3.82
N CYS A 303 19.08 -14.79 4.79
CA CYS A 303 18.79 -15.06 6.20
C CYS A 303 17.33 -14.76 6.51
N LYS A 304 17.00 -14.67 7.78
CA LYS A 304 15.65 -14.33 8.24
C LYS A 304 15.16 -12.99 7.68
N ASP A 305 15.99 -11.96 7.75
CA ASP A 305 15.70 -10.62 7.31
C ASP A 305 16.98 -9.92 6.81
N PHE A 306 16.86 -8.73 6.23
CA PHE A 306 18.02 -7.95 5.78
C PHE A 306 18.88 -7.45 6.94
N GLY A 307 18.28 -7.25 8.12
CA GLY A 307 19.03 -6.90 9.32
C GLY A 307 20.01 -8.01 9.71
N GLU A 308 19.57 -9.27 9.68
CA GLU A 308 20.45 -10.42 9.96
C GLU A 308 21.49 -10.63 8.85
N MET A 309 21.16 -10.35 7.58
CA MET A 309 22.15 -10.37 6.50
C MET A 309 23.26 -9.37 6.75
N LEU A 310 22.91 -8.13 7.17
CA LEU A 310 23.88 -7.09 7.51
C LEU A 310 24.73 -7.48 8.72
N GLU A 311 24.12 -7.98 9.79
CA GLU A 311 24.84 -8.44 10.99
C GLU A 311 25.83 -9.60 10.70
N LYS A 312 25.54 -10.43 9.68
CA LYS A 312 26.37 -11.55 9.23
C LYS A 312 27.31 -11.21 8.06
N ASP A 313 27.40 -9.94 7.68
CA ASP A 313 28.19 -9.45 6.55
C ASP A 313 27.89 -10.15 5.21
N ILE A 314 26.62 -10.46 4.97
CA ILE A 314 26.15 -11.05 3.72
C ILE A 314 25.78 -9.90 2.77
N SER A 315 26.54 -9.78 1.67
CA SER A 315 26.36 -8.71 0.69
C SER A 315 25.04 -8.79 -0.04
N MET A 316 24.50 -7.63 -0.44
CA MET A 316 23.32 -7.53 -1.28
C MET A 316 23.53 -8.13 -2.67
N GLU A 317 24.74 -8.06 -3.21
CA GLU A 317 25.10 -8.71 -4.48
C GLU A 317 24.86 -10.22 -4.43
N ARG A 318 25.22 -10.88 -3.33
CA ARG A 318 24.95 -12.31 -3.13
C ARG A 318 23.44 -12.62 -3.09
N TRP A 319 22.64 -11.72 -2.53
CA TRP A 319 21.18 -11.85 -2.55
C TRP A 319 20.60 -11.64 -3.94
N GLU A 320 21.05 -10.63 -4.69
CA GLU A 320 20.62 -10.37 -6.07
C GLU A 320 20.99 -11.52 -7.01
N ASN A 321 22.20 -12.05 -6.89
CA ASN A 321 22.75 -13.12 -7.76
C ASN A 321 22.26 -14.53 -7.37
N LYS A 322 21.50 -14.70 -6.28
CA LYS A 322 20.93 -16.01 -5.92
C LYS A 322 20.02 -16.49 -7.04
N LYS A 323 20.39 -17.61 -7.67
CA LYS A 323 19.58 -18.23 -8.74
C LYS A 323 18.17 -18.55 -8.25
N ARG A 324 17.18 -18.14 -9.00
CA ARG A 324 15.75 -18.38 -8.74
C ARG A 324 15.11 -18.86 -10.03
N ASN A 325 14.37 -19.96 -9.96
CA ASN A 325 13.60 -20.42 -11.10
C ASN A 325 12.21 -19.76 -11.05
N ARG A 326 11.94 -18.91 -12.02
CA ARG A 326 10.68 -18.16 -12.11
C ARG A 326 9.48 -19.09 -12.34
N ILE A 327 9.64 -20.08 -13.21
CA ILE A 327 8.60 -21.04 -13.55
C ILE A 327 8.21 -21.83 -12.30
N THR A 328 9.18 -22.49 -11.66
CA THR A 328 8.95 -23.26 -10.41
C THR A 328 8.30 -22.40 -9.32
N GLN A 329 8.64 -21.12 -9.25
CA GLN A 329 8.01 -20.21 -8.29
C GLN A 329 6.54 -19.96 -8.61
N VAL A 330 6.20 -19.74 -9.88
CA VAL A 330 4.81 -19.50 -10.30
C VAL A 330 3.97 -20.77 -10.16
N GLU A 331 4.51 -21.93 -10.52
CA GLU A 331 3.86 -23.23 -10.30
C GLU A 331 3.56 -23.47 -8.80
N TYR A 332 4.54 -23.22 -7.94
CA TYR A 332 4.35 -23.34 -6.50
C TYR A 332 3.25 -22.40 -5.97
N ILE A 333 3.21 -21.15 -6.46
CA ILE A 333 2.18 -20.20 -6.08
C ILE A 333 0.81 -20.66 -6.59
N LEU A 334 0.74 -21.19 -7.81
CA LEU A 334 -0.49 -21.72 -8.39
C LEU A 334 -1.05 -22.86 -7.54
N ASP A 335 -0.23 -23.83 -7.18
CA ASP A 335 -0.62 -24.94 -6.30
C ASP A 335 -1.10 -24.44 -4.94
N HIS A 336 -0.39 -23.46 -4.37
CA HIS A 336 -0.76 -22.85 -3.10
C HIS A 336 -2.16 -22.21 -3.17
N VAL A 337 -2.46 -21.47 -4.24
CA VAL A 337 -3.78 -20.83 -4.43
C VAL A 337 -4.88 -21.86 -4.65
N TYR A 338 -4.63 -22.93 -5.40
CA TYR A 338 -5.60 -24.00 -5.57
C TYR A 338 -5.99 -24.68 -4.27
N ASN A 339 -5.03 -24.89 -3.40
CA ASN A 339 -5.24 -25.61 -2.16
C ASN A 339 -5.85 -24.77 -1.04
N ASN A 340 -5.57 -23.44 -1.02
CA ASN A 340 -5.86 -22.61 0.14
C ASN A 340 -6.84 -21.45 -0.11
N ASP A 341 -6.82 -20.81 -1.27
CA ASP A 341 -7.45 -19.48 -1.44
C ASP A 341 -8.52 -19.43 -2.54
N LYS A 342 -8.50 -20.36 -3.47
CA LYS A 342 -9.46 -20.46 -4.59
C LYS A 342 -9.72 -19.13 -5.34
N ASP A 343 -8.75 -18.21 -5.36
CA ASP A 343 -8.84 -16.92 -6.06
C ASP A 343 -8.84 -17.13 -7.58
N LYS A 344 -10.03 -17.24 -8.16
CA LYS A 344 -10.22 -17.55 -9.59
C LYS A 344 -9.49 -16.60 -10.52
N LYS A 345 -9.45 -15.31 -10.19
CA LYS A 345 -8.76 -14.30 -11.00
C LYS A 345 -7.25 -14.50 -10.99
N ALA A 346 -6.68 -14.72 -9.80
CA ALA A 346 -5.25 -14.99 -9.67
C ALA A 346 -4.87 -16.30 -10.37
N ILE A 347 -5.68 -17.35 -10.23
CA ILE A 347 -5.48 -18.65 -10.90
C ILE A 347 -5.46 -18.46 -12.42
N SER A 348 -6.39 -17.70 -12.99
CA SER A 348 -6.41 -17.41 -14.43
C SER A 348 -5.12 -16.74 -14.88
N ILE A 349 -4.72 -15.65 -14.23
CA ILE A 349 -3.49 -14.92 -14.57
C ILE A 349 -2.25 -15.82 -14.51
N LEU A 350 -2.15 -16.67 -13.47
CA LEU A 350 -1.00 -17.57 -13.31
C LEU A 350 -0.96 -18.64 -14.40
N LYS A 351 -2.11 -19.19 -14.79
CA LYS A 351 -2.21 -20.18 -15.89
C LYS A 351 -1.86 -19.55 -17.24
N ASP A 352 -2.49 -18.41 -17.55
CA ASP A 352 -2.25 -17.69 -18.80
C ASP A 352 -0.75 -17.35 -18.95
N TYR A 353 -0.09 -16.99 -17.83
CA TYR A 353 1.33 -16.73 -17.81
C TYR A 353 2.17 -17.98 -18.09
N LEU A 354 1.88 -19.12 -17.46
CA LEU A 354 2.59 -20.37 -17.72
C LEU A 354 2.39 -20.86 -19.15
N GLU A 355 1.16 -20.76 -19.69
CA GLU A 355 0.85 -21.08 -21.08
C GLU A 355 1.61 -20.19 -22.06
N SER A 356 1.77 -18.88 -21.76
CA SER A 356 2.53 -17.94 -22.60
C SER A 356 4.02 -18.29 -22.71
N LEU A 357 4.54 -19.05 -21.76
CA LEU A 357 5.91 -19.54 -21.76
C LEU A 357 6.09 -20.86 -22.55
N ASN A 358 5.04 -21.33 -23.23
CA ASN A 358 5.01 -22.60 -23.97
C ASN A 358 5.34 -23.84 -23.10
N LEU A 359 4.81 -23.88 -21.89
CA LEU A 359 4.96 -24.95 -20.92
C LEU A 359 3.66 -25.73 -20.74
#